data_6a31e224b8b3b8404beb1e999e0f3320
#
_entry.id   6a31e224b8b3b8404beb1e999e0f3320
#
_cell.length_a   1.000
_cell.length_b   1.000
_cell.length_c   1.000
_cell.angle_alpha   90.00
_cell.angle_beta   90.00
_cell.angle_gamma   90.00
#
_symmetry.space_group_name_H-M   'P 1'
#
loop_
_entity.id
_entity.type
_entity.pdbx_description
1 polymer ?
#
loop_
_entity_poly.entity_id
_entity_poly.type
_entity_poly.pdbx_seq_one_letter_code
_entity_poly.pdbx_strand_id
1 'polypeptide(L)' 'LVEVTVRSDAADYVHLHVYDVSMAVHPGVPAILLMVAAIPGVFEAEMHDSGLRVFELQVS' A
#
# COMPACT_ATOMS: atom_id res chain seq x y z
N LEU A 1 11.61 -9.38 -2.27
CA LEU A 1 11.29 -8.00 -2.59
C LEU A 1 9.98 -7.94 -3.38
N VAL A 2 9.06 -7.13 -2.90
CA VAL A 2 7.77 -6.92 -3.55
C VAL A 2 7.69 -5.46 -4.01
N GLU A 3 7.28 -5.25 -5.26
CA GLU A 3 7.03 -3.94 -5.81
C GLU A 3 5.54 -3.81 -6.10
N VAL A 4 4.91 -2.78 -5.55
CA VAL A 4 3.50 -2.51 -5.78
C VAL A 4 3.37 -1.10 -6.36
N THR A 5 2.72 -0.99 -7.52
CA THR A 5 2.42 0.29 -8.14
C THR A 5 0.98 0.68 -7.80
N VAL A 6 0.80 1.84 -7.22
CA VAL A 6 -0.52 2.36 -6.86
C VAL A 6 -0.82 3.59 -7.69
N ARG A 7 -1.99 3.59 -8.33
CA ARG A 7 -2.51 4.74 -9.07
C ARG A 7 -3.77 5.21 -8.38
N SER A 8 -3.87 6.52 -8.17
CA SER A 8 -5.01 7.12 -7.50
C SER A 8 -5.52 8.32 -8.28
N ASP A 9 -6.81 8.59 -8.17
CA ASP A 9 -7.43 9.80 -8.69
C ASP A 9 -7.59 10.88 -7.62
N ALA A 10 -7.13 10.60 -6.40
CA ALA A 10 -7.19 11.54 -5.29
C ALA A 10 -5.88 11.49 -4.50
N ALA A 11 -5.54 12.61 -3.86
CA ALA A 11 -4.38 12.66 -2.97
C ALA A 11 -4.71 11.98 -1.63
N ASP A 12 -3.84 11.07 -1.18
CA ASP A 12 -4.03 10.32 0.05
C ASP A 12 -2.69 9.68 0.45
N TYR A 13 -2.73 8.83 1.47
CA TYR A 13 -1.60 8.01 1.87
C TYR A 13 -2.02 6.54 1.89
N VAL A 14 -1.24 5.69 1.24
CA VAL A 14 -1.40 4.23 1.34
C VAL A 14 -0.60 3.75 2.54
N HIS A 15 -1.25 2.99 3.42
CA HIS A 15 -0.62 2.39 4.59
C HIS A 15 -0.80 0.87 4.56
N LEU A 16 0.30 0.14 4.61
CA LEU A 16 0.29 -1.32 4.70
C LEU A 16 0.48 -1.71 6.16
N HIS A 17 -0.53 -2.37 6.72
CA HIS A 17 -0.55 -2.79 8.11
C HIS A 17 0.56 -3.80 8.41
N VAL A 18 1.05 -3.81 9.64
CA VAL A 18 2.10 -4.69 10.17
C VAL A 18 3.49 -4.33 9.66
N TYR A 19 3.66 -4.17 8.36
CA TYR A 19 4.95 -3.76 7.79
C TYR A 19 5.26 -2.29 8.05
N ASP A 20 4.25 -1.51 8.46
CA ASP A 20 4.37 -0.08 8.78
C ASP A 20 4.99 0.72 7.63
N VAL A 21 4.54 0.42 6.43
CA VAL A 21 4.97 1.11 5.22
C VAL A 21 3.86 2.06 4.79
N SER A 22 4.21 3.32 4.59
CA SER A 22 3.27 4.35 4.14
C SER A 22 3.86 5.11 2.97
N MET A 23 3.01 5.52 2.05
CA MET A 23 3.43 6.26 0.88
C MET A 23 2.34 7.23 0.45
N ALA A 24 2.73 8.47 0.13
CA ALA A 24 1.82 9.46 -0.42
C ALA A 24 1.47 9.11 -1.86
N VAL A 25 0.20 9.28 -2.22
CA VAL A 25 -0.28 9.11 -3.59
C VAL A 25 -0.90 10.41 -4.07
N HIS A 26 -0.76 10.68 -5.36
CA HIS A 26 -1.28 11.90 -5.99
C HIS A 26 -1.99 11.56 -7.29
N PRO A 27 -3.02 12.36 -7.67
CA PRO A 27 -3.74 12.11 -8.92
C PRO A 27 -2.80 12.14 -10.13
N GLY A 28 -2.91 11.11 -10.96
CA GLY A 28 -2.16 11.02 -12.20
C GLY A 28 -0.68 10.66 -12.05
N VAL A 29 -0.19 10.48 -10.82
CA VAL A 29 1.21 10.11 -10.57
C VAL A 29 1.26 8.73 -9.93
N PRO A 30 1.83 7.73 -10.61
CA PRO A 30 1.98 6.39 -10.01
C PRO A 30 2.91 6.43 -8.81
N ALA A 31 2.53 5.79 -7.72
CA ALA A 31 3.37 5.61 -6.54
C ALA A 31 3.89 4.17 -6.53
N ILE A 32 5.16 3.99 -6.23
CA ILE A 32 5.79 2.67 -6.18
C ILE A 32 6.16 2.36 -4.74
N LEU A 33 5.61 1.27 -4.24
CA LEU A 33 5.88 0.77 -2.89
C LEU A 33 6.81 -0.44 -3.00
N LEU A 34 7.99 -0.33 -2.40
CA LEU A 34 8.96 -1.43 -2.37
C LEU A 34 9.08 -1.95 -0.95
N MET A 35 9.02 -3.27 -0.79
CA MET A 35 9.13 -3.87 0.53
C MET A 35 9.66 -5.30 0.45
N VAL A 36 10.19 -5.78 1.56
CA VAL A 36 10.56 -7.18 1.72
C VAL A 36 9.42 -7.88 2.45
N ALA A 37 8.77 -8.84 1.78
CA ALA A 37 7.66 -9.60 2.35
C ALA A 37 8.20 -10.74 3.20
N ALA A 38 8.66 -10.42 4.42
CA ALA A 38 9.37 -11.36 5.29
C ALA A 38 8.49 -12.01 6.36
N ILE A 39 7.27 -11.49 6.58
CA ILE A 39 6.36 -11.99 7.62
C ILE A 39 5.22 -12.75 6.95
N PRO A 40 5.06 -14.06 7.22
CA PRO A 40 3.93 -14.81 6.67
C PRO A 40 2.60 -14.30 7.23
N GLY A 41 1.57 -14.31 6.39
CA GLY A 41 0.23 -13.91 6.79
C GLY A 41 -0.51 -13.18 5.68
N VAL A 42 -1.65 -12.60 6.05
CA VAL A 42 -2.46 -11.78 5.16
C VAL A 42 -2.52 -10.38 5.76
N PHE A 43 -2.10 -9.39 4.99
CA PHE A 43 -1.99 -8.00 5.43
C PHE A 43 -2.79 -7.09 4.52
N GLU A 44 -3.43 -6.09 5.11
CA GLU A 44 -4.25 -5.15 4.37
C GLU A 44 -3.53 -3.81 4.20
N ALA A 45 -3.70 -3.22 3.03
CA ALA A 45 -3.29 -1.85 2.75
C ALA A 45 -4.53 -1.01 2.51
N GLU A 46 -4.55 0.18 3.10
CA GLU A 46 -5.69 1.09 2.96
C GLU A 46 -5.24 2.52 2.84
N MET A 47 -6.12 3.34 2.28
CA MET A 47 -5.93 4.78 2.23
C MET A 47 -6.20 5.37 3.61
N HIS A 48 -5.28 6.20 4.10
CA HIS A 48 -5.36 6.76 5.45
C HIS A 48 -6.57 7.70 5.62
N ASP A 49 -6.75 8.63 4.68
CA ASP A 49 -7.79 9.65 4.81
C ASP A 49 -9.18 9.13 4.47
N SER A 50 -9.31 8.36 3.39
CA SER A 50 -10.61 7.83 2.96
C SER A 50 -10.99 6.53 3.66
N GLY A 51 -10.02 5.79 4.21
CA GLY A 51 -10.26 4.49 4.80
C GLY A 51 -10.51 3.39 3.77
N LEU A 52 -10.34 3.69 2.49
CA LEU A 52 -10.59 2.74 1.42
C LEU A 52 -9.51 1.67 1.37
N ARG A 53 -9.91 0.40 1.41
CA ARG A 53 -8.96 -0.71 1.25
C ARG A 53 -8.49 -0.79 -0.19
N VAL A 54 -7.17 -0.83 -0.38
CA VAL A 54 -6.54 -0.83 -1.70
C VAL A 54 -6.22 -2.25 -2.16
N PHE A 55 -5.58 -3.05 -1.30
CA PHE A 55 -5.23 -4.42 -1.63
C PHE A 55 -4.98 -5.23 -0.37
N GLU A 56 -4.94 -6.55 -0.54
CA GLU A 56 -4.43 -7.48 0.47
C GLU A 56 -3.12 -8.08 -0.03
N LEU A 57 -2.16 -8.22 0.88
CA LEU A 57 -0.91 -8.91 0.60
C LEU A 57 -0.91 -10.23 1.35
N GLN A 58 -0.81 -11.33 0.61
CA GLN A 58 -0.68 -12.66 1.20
C GLN A 58 0.76 -13.13 1.06
N VAL A 59 1.36 -13.49 2.19
CA VAL A 59 2.73 -13.99 2.26
C VAL A 59 2.70 -15.39 2.83
N SER A 60 3.26 -16.33 2.13
CA SER A 60 3.31 -17.74 2.55
C SER A 60 4.72 -18.20 2.93
#